data_c65db849a4a827c05b97dcec8a2bd011
#
_entry.id   c65db849a4a827c05b97dcec8a2bd011
#
_cell.length_a   1.000
_cell.length_b   1.000
_cell.length_c   1.000
_cell.angle_alpha   90.00
_cell.angle_beta   90.00
_cell.angle_gamma   90.00
#
_symmetry.space_group_name_H-M   'P 1'
#
loop_
_entity.id
_entity.type
_entity.pdbx_description
1 polymer ?
#
loop_
_entity_poly.entity_id
_entity_poly.type
_entity_poly.pdbx_seq_one_letter_code
_entity_poly.pdbx_strand_id
1 'polypeptide(L)'
;RKTMVVIKKLSNIIPIDFGEFQLEYTANDKGVKELDKFREDLSKSWKKIEKLSDEKIAEKGKEVVEDGWTRLFGSEAFEKVYKFADEDTTIAFNYLMQTVLGIQKEYQERNSEDAFKKYLA
;
A
#
# COMPACT_ATOMS: atom_id res chain seq x y z
N ARG A 1 -0.51 28.29 -35.69
CA ARG A 1 0.16 28.71 -34.48
C ARG A 1 -0.75 28.53 -33.28
N LYS A 2 -0.16 27.98 -32.18
CA LYS A 2 -0.92 27.71 -30.98
C LYS A 2 -0.90 28.89 -29.99
N THR A 3 -2.08 29.20 -29.47
CA THR A 3 -2.25 30.26 -28.47
C THR A 3 -2.80 29.66 -27.15
N MET A 4 -2.86 28.35 -27.06
CA MET A 4 -3.41 27.64 -25.90
C MET A 4 -2.32 27.27 -24.89
N VAL A 5 -2.74 27.17 -23.63
CA VAL A 5 -1.92 26.58 -22.58
C VAL A 5 -2.15 25.07 -22.64
N VAL A 6 -1.08 24.29 -22.53
CA VAL A 6 -1.17 22.83 -22.57
C VAL A 6 -0.83 22.29 -21.19
N ILE A 7 -1.73 21.50 -20.61
CA ILE A 7 -1.53 20.85 -19.33
C ILE A 7 -1.32 19.36 -19.56
N LYS A 8 -0.16 18.86 -19.19
CA LYS A 8 0.13 17.43 -19.29
C LYS A 8 -0.35 16.75 -18.03
N LYS A 9 -1.01 15.60 -18.20
CA LYS A 9 -1.51 14.83 -17.07
C LYS A 9 -0.34 14.29 -16.24
N LEU A 10 -0.39 14.52 -14.93
CA LEU A 10 0.59 13.95 -14.00
C LEU A 10 0.13 12.57 -13.59
N SER A 11 1.09 11.69 -13.33
CA SER A 11 0.78 10.35 -12.86
C SER A 11 0.46 10.37 -11.37
N ASN A 12 -0.60 9.68 -10.99
CA ASN A 12 -0.94 9.45 -9.58
C ASN A 12 -0.68 7.99 -9.19
N ILE A 13 0.07 7.27 -9.99
CA ILE A 13 0.44 5.89 -9.71
C ILE A 13 1.69 5.86 -8.84
N ILE A 14 1.62 5.08 -7.76
CA ILE A 14 2.77 4.80 -6.89
C ILE A 14 3.14 3.34 -7.11
N PRO A 15 4.29 3.08 -7.74
CA PRO A 15 4.75 1.70 -7.91
C PRO A 15 5.35 1.16 -6.61
N ILE A 16 5.08 -0.09 -6.32
CA ILE A 16 5.67 -0.81 -5.19
C ILE A 16 6.55 -1.90 -5.79
N ASP A 17 7.85 -1.73 -5.66
CA ASP A 17 8.84 -2.60 -6.28
C ASP A 17 9.36 -3.65 -5.30
N PHE A 18 9.09 -4.92 -5.61
CA PHE A 18 9.59 -6.06 -4.82
C PHE A 18 10.86 -6.67 -5.44
N GLY A 19 11.36 -6.08 -6.52
CA GLY A 19 12.51 -6.61 -7.22
C GLY A 19 12.12 -7.68 -8.24
N GLU A 20 11.42 -8.69 -7.81
CA GLU A 20 10.97 -9.81 -8.66
C GLU A 20 9.69 -9.48 -9.43
N PHE A 21 8.89 -8.57 -8.89
CA PHE A 21 7.65 -8.11 -9.50
C PHE A 21 7.32 -6.72 -8.94
N GLN A 22 6.30 -6.10 -9.50
CA GLN A 22 5.90 -4.76 -9.11
C GLN A 22 4.39 -4.68 -9.01
N LEU A 23 3.91 -3.98 -7.97
CA LEU A 23 2.50 -3.65 -7.83
C LEU A 23 2.32 -2.15 -8.05
N GLU A 24 1.12 -1.73 -8.36
CA GLU A 24 0.82 -0.32 -8.58
C GLU A 24 -0.39 0.11 -7.74
N TYR A 25 -0.26 1.24 -7.08
CA TYR A 25 -1.35 1.83 -6.32
C TYR A 25 -1.71 3.18 -6.93
N THR A 26 -2.97 3.36 -7.27
CA THR A 26 -3.45 4.66 -7.78
C THR A 26 -3.82 5.53 -6.59
N ALA A 27 -3.01 6.55 -6.34
CA ALA A 27 -3.17 7.42 -5.18
C ALA A 27 -4.05 8.63 -5.50
N ASN A 28 -5.02 8.89 -4.63
CA ASN A 28 -5.81 10.11 -4.67
C ASN A 28 -6.15 10.50 -3.23
N ASP A 29 -6.70 11.69 -3.04
CA ASP A 29 -6.98 12.22 -1.71
C ASP A 29 -7.81 11.27 -0.86
N LYS A 30 -8.90 10.76 -1.41
CA LYS A 30 -9.81 9.88 -0.69
C LYS A 30 -9.16 8.55 -0.31
N GLY A 31 -8.51 7.92 -1.28
CA GLY A 31 -7.88 6.62 -1.07
C GLY A 31 -6.78 6.67 -0.04
N VAL A 32 -5.90 7.67 -0.14
CA VAL A 32 -4.77 7.79 0.79
C VAL A 32 -5.26 8.13 2.20
N LYS A 33 -6.31 8.94 2.30
CA LYS A 33 -6.92 9.27 3.59
C LYS A 33 -7.51 8.03 4.26
N GLU A 34 -8.13 7.15 3.48
CA GLU A 34 -8.70 5.92 4.00
C GLU A 34 -7.62 4.93 4.48
N LEU A 35 -6.39 5.07 4.03
CA LEU A 35 -5.30 4.20 4.46
C LEU A 35 -4.98 4.29 5.96
N ASP A 36 -5.23 5.42 6.59
CA ASP A 36 -5.04 5.56 8.04
C ASP A 36 -5.96 4.60 8.79
N LYS A 37 -7.23 4.59 8.41
CA LYS A 37 -8.21 3.69 9.03
C LYS A 37 -7.90 2.24 8.68
N PHE A 38 -7.53 1.98 7.45
CA PHE A 38 -7.14 0.65 6.99
C PHE A 38 -6.00 0.10 7.85
N ARG A 39 -4.96 0.92 8.07
CA ARG A 39 -3.81 0.54 8.89
C ARG A 39 -4.21 0.30 10.35
N GLU A 40 -5.06 1.16 10.92
CA GLU A 40 -5.56 0.97 12.27
C GLU A 40 -6.32 -0.33 12.43
N ASP A 41 -7.22 -0.61 11.49
CA ASP A 41 -8.03 -1.83 11.53
C ASP A 41 -7.15 -3.08 11.40
N LEU A 42 -6.15 -3.04 10.53
CA LEU A 42 -5.18 -4.13 10.39
C LEU A 42 -4.40 -4.35 11.69
N SER A 43 -3.93 -3.27 12.30
CA SER A 43 -3.17 -3.34 13.54
C SER A 43 -4.00 -3.95 14.66
N LYS A 44 -5.25 -3.55 14.78
CA LYS A 44 -6.16 -4.10 15.80
C LYS A 44 -6.44 -5.58 15.56
N SER A 45 -6.69 -5.96 14.33
CA SER A 45 -6.93 -7.35 13.97
C SER A 45 -5.70 -8.21 14.28
N TRP A 46 -4.51 -7.71 13.92
CA TRP A 46 -3.27 -8.45 14.14
C TRP A 46 -2.94 -8.64 15.62
N LYS A 47 -3.19 -7.63 16.45
CA LYS A 47 -2.97 -7.73 17.90
C LYS A 47 -3.79 -8.84 18.54
N LYS A 48 -4.99 -9.08 18.03
CA LYS A 48 -5.83 -10.18 18.49
C LYS A 48 -5.29 -11.53 18.02
N ILE A 49 -4.81 -11.58 16.79
CA ILE A 49 -4.31 -12.81 16.17
C ILE A 49 -3.00 -13.25 16.78
N GLU A 50 -2.06 -12.33 17.04
CA GLU A 50 -0.74 -12.66 17.55
C GLU A 50 -0.75 -13.31 18.94
N LYS A 51 -1.88 -13.20 19.65
CA LYS A 51 -2.06 -13.84 20.96
C LYS A 51 -2.49 -15.30 20.86
N LEU A 52 -2.80 -15.76 19.64
CA LEU A 52 -3.25 -17.12 19.40
C LEU A 52 -2.05 -18.06 19.25
N SER A 53 -2.33 -19.36 19.16
CA SER A 53 -1.29 -20.36 18.88
C SER A 53 -0.72 -20.16 17.48
N ASP A 54 0.49 -20.67 17.24
CA ASP A 54 1.14 -20.54 15.93
C ASP A 54 0.26 -21.08 14.80
N GLU A 55 -0.43 -22.20 15.04
CA GLU A 55 -1.33 -22.79 14.07
C GLU A 55 -2.48 -21.84 13.74
N LYS A 56 -3.06 -21.19 14.75
CA LYS A 56 -4.15 -20.25 14.57
C LYS A 56 -3.70 -18.95 13.90
N ILE A 57 -2.48 -18.52 14.20
CA ILE A 57 -1.87 -17.36 13.53
C ILE A 57 -1.76 -17.65 12.02
N ALA A 58 -1.25 -18.82 11.67
CA ALA A 58 -1.10 -19.19 10.26
C ALA A 58 -2.45 -19.23 9.54
N GLU A 59 -3.50 -19.72 10.21
CA GLU A 59 -4.83 -19.84 9.63
C GLU A 59 -5.57 -18.51 9.54
N LYS A 60 -5.77 -17.88 10.70
CA LYS A 60 -6.55 -16.62 10.77
C LYS A 60 -5.78 -15.40 10.29
N GLY A 61 -4.48 -15.39 10.56
CA GLY A 61 -3.62 -14.33 10.07
C GLY A 61 -3.56 -14.29 8.56
N LYS A 62 -3.52 -15.46 7.93
CA LYS A 62 -3.51 -15.54 6.47
C LYS A 62 -4.77 -14.91 5.86
N GLU A 63 -5.94 -15.14 6.47
CA GLU A 63 -7.18 -14.54 6.00
C GLU A 63 -7.12 -13.00 6.05
N VAL A 64 -6.61 -12.45 7.14
CA VAL A 64 -6.49 -11.00 7.32
C VAL A 64 -5.51 -10.41 6.32
N VAL A 65 -4.37 -11.07 6.15
CA VAL A 65 -3.31 -10.59 5.25
C VAL A 65 -3.77 -10.67 3.79
N GLU A 66 -4.41 -11.78 3.42
CA GLU A 66 -4.94 -11.94 2.08
C GLU A 66 -5.99 -10.88 1.75
N ASP A 67 -6.91 -10.64 2.68
CA ASP A 67 -7.93 -9.60 2.52
C ASP A 67 -7.29 -8.22 2.35
N GLY A 68 -6.28 -7.91 3.15
CA GLY A 68 -5.59 -6.63 3.06
C GLY A 68 -4.92 -6.39 1.70
N TRP A 69 -4.17 -7.37 1.21
CA TRP A 69 -3.52 -7.26 -0.10
C TRP A 69 -4.54 -7.16 -1.23
N THR A 70 -5.61 -7.97 -1.14
CA THR A 70 -6.66 -7.98 -2.15
C THR A 70 -7.39 -6.62 -2.22
N ARG A 71 -7.66 -6.02 -1.08
CA ARG A 71 -8.36 -4.73 -1.02
C ARG A 71 -7.54 -3.60 -1.64
N LEU A 72 -6.22 -3.64 -1.50
CA LEU A 72 -5.35 -2.60 -2.06
C LEU A 72 -5.00 -2.82 -3.53
N PHE A 73 -4.80 -4.05 -3.94
CA PHE A 73 -4.20 -4.35 -5.25
C PHE A 73 -4.95 -5.38 -6.10
N GLY A 74 -6.02 -5.93 -5.60
CA GLY A 74 -6.78 -6.94 -6.33
C GLY A 74 -6.41 -8.36 -5.94
N SER A 75 -7.17 -9.32 -6.44
CA SER A 75 -7.11 -10.73 -6.01
C SER A 75 -5.81 -11.46 -6.34
N GLU A 76 -5.04 -10.99 -7.30
CA GLU A 76 -3.80 -11.67 -7.72
C GLU A 76 -2.58 -11.26 -6.88
N ALA A 77 -2.67 -10.15 -6.18
CA ALA A 77 -1.52 -9.59 -5.46
C ALA A 77 -1.05 -10.46 -4.30
N PHE A 78 -1.98 -11.03 -3.55
CA PHE A 78 -1.62 -11.78 -2.36
C PHE A 78 -0.72 -12.98 -2.68
N GLU A 79 -1.02 -13.74 -3.73
CA GLU A 79 -0.20 -14.91 -4.06
C GLU A 79 1.24 -14.54 -4.38
N LYS A 80 1.44 -13.44 -5.10
CA LYS A 80 2.77 -12.97 -5.44
C LYS A 80 3.55 -12.56 -4.19
N VAL A 81 2.90 -11.81 -3.30
CA VAL A 81 3.53 -11.37 -2.06
C VAL A 81 3.77 -12.54 -1.12
N TYR A 82 2.84 -13.46 -1.04
CA TYR A 82 2.95 -14.62 -0.16
C TYR A 82 4.15 -15.49 -0.56
N LYS A 83 4.33 -15.72 -1.85
CA LYS A 83 5.50 -16.43 -2.36
C LYS A 83 6.80 -15.65 -2.08
N PHE A 84 6.76 -14.35 -2.29
CA PHE A 84 7.91 -13.48 -1.99
C PHE A 84 8.26 -13.51 -0.50
N ALA A 85 7.28 -13.70 0.37
CA ALA A 85 7.45 -13.82 1.81
C ALA A 85 7.77 -15.26 2.25
N ASP A 86 8.13 -16.14 1.31
CA ASP A 86 8.42 -17.55 1.56
C ASP A 86 7.27 -18.27 2.27
N GLU A 87 6.05 -17.91 1.91
CA GLU A 87 4.81 -18.45 2.47
C GLU A 87 4.69 -18.26 3.97
N ASP A 88 5.28 -17.18 4.49
CA ASP A 88 5.21 -16.82 5.91
C ASP A 88 4.19 -15.70 6.10
N THR A 89 3.13 -15.99 6.86
CA THR A 89 2.03 -15.07 7.08
C THR A 89 2.47 -13.79 7.81
N THR A 90 3.30 -13.92 8.81
CA THR A 90 3.78 -12.77 9.60
C THR A 90 4.65 -11.85 8.75
N ILE A 91 5.50 -12.43 7.91
CA ILE A 91 6.33 -11.65 6.99
C ILE A 91 5.44 -10.95 5.96
N ALA A 92 4.44 -11.65 5.41
CA ALA A 92 3.51 -11.06 4.46
C ALA A 92 2.71 -9.90 5.08
N PHE A 93 2.36 -10.01 6.36
CA PHE A 93 1.72 -8.90 7.09
C PHE A 93 2.68 -7.72 7.24
N ASN A 94 3.93 -7.99 7.59
CA ASN A 94 4.95 -6.95 7.72
C ASN A 94 5.09 -6.17 6.41
N TYR A 95 5.14 -6.88 5.27
CA TYR A 95 5.22 -6.24 3.96
C TYR A 95 3.98 -5.40 3.66
N LEU A 96 2.81 -5.85 4.10
CA LEU A 96 1.58 -5.07 3.93
C LEU A 96 1.67 -3.74 4.68
N MET A 97 2.13 -3.77 5.92
CA MET A 97 2.29 -2.56 6.72
C MET A 97 3.34 -1.62 6.14
N GLN A 98 4.47 -2.18 5.69
CA GLN A 98 5.51 -1.38 5.01
C GLN A 98 4.95 -0.71 3.75
N THR A 99 4.15 -1.44 2.99
CA THR A 99 3.55 -0.93 1.76
C THR A 99 2.60 0.23 2.04
N VAL A 100 1.72 0.09 3.03
CA VAL A 100 0.79 1.15 3.39
C VAL A 100 1.53 2.42 3.84
N LEU A 101 2.51 2.26 4.72
CA LEU A 101 3.31 3.40 5.20
C LEU A 101 4.11 4.03 4.06
N GLY A 102 4.65 3.20 3.19
CA GLY A 102 5.40 3.67 2.02
C GLY A 102 4.56 4.47 1.05
N ILE A 103 3.33 4.02 0.80
CA ILE A 103 2.38 4.75 -0.05
C ILE A 103 2.06 6.12 0.56
N GLN A 104 1.77 6.16 1.85
CA GLN A 104 1.44 7.40 2.55
C GLN A 104 2.60 8.39 2.50
N LYS A 105 3.81 7.90 2.74
CA LYS A 105 5.00 8.73 2.70
C LYS A 105 5.26 9.29 1.30
N GLU A 106 5.18 8.42 0.29
CA GLU A 106 5.39 8.83 -1.11
C GLU A 106 4.36 9.88 -1.54
N TYR A 107 3.11 9.67 -1.16
CA TYR A 107 2.05 10.61 -1.47
C TYR A 107 2.30 11.99 -0.83
N GLN A 108 2.72 12.01 0.44
CA GLN A 108 3.05 13.25 1.13
C GLN A 108 4.19 13.99 0.45
N GLU A 109 5.23 13.27 0.05
CA GLU A 109 6.38 13.86 -0.63
C GLU A 109 6.01 14.45 -1.99
N ARG A 110 5.15 13.76 -2.75
CA ARG A 110 4.69 14.25 -4.05
C ARG A 110 3.83 15.51 -3.92
N ASN A 111 3.12 15.66 -2.81
CA ASN A 111 2.20 16.77 -2.57
C ASN A 111 2.77 17.80 -1.58
N SER A 112 4.07 17.75 -1.33
CA SER A 112 4.71 18.71 -0.45
C SER A 112 4.91 20.05 -1.14
N GLU A 113 5.16 21.08 -0.36
CA GLU A 113 5.46 22.41 -0.88
C GLU A 113 6.63 22.37 -1.87
N ASP A 114 7.63 21.53 -1.61
CA ASP A 114 8.80 21.40 -2.49
C ASP A 114 8.43 20.97 -3.91
N ALA A 115 7.40 20.15 -4.06
CA ALA A 115 6.95 19.70 -5.37
C ALA A 115 6.42 20.86 -6.24
N PHE A 116 5.98 21.94 -5.62
CA PHE A 116 5.38 23.08 -6.30
C PHE A 116 6.21 24.36 -6.18
N LYS A 117 7.38 24.25 -5.60
CA LYS A 117 8.23 25.41 -5.29
C LYS A 117 8.45 26.35 -6.47
N LYS A 118 8.67 25.82 -7.66
CA LYS A 118 8.88 26.63 -8.86
C LYS A 118 7.64 27.43 -9.28
N TYR A 119 6.47 27.10 -8.75
CA TYR A 119 5.21 27.78 -9.08
C TYR A 119 4.79 28.76 -8.00
N LEU A 120 5.43 28.74 -6.85
CA LEU A 120 5.04 29.48 -5.65
C LEU A 120 5.92 30.73 -5.44
N ALA A 121 6.38 31.31 -6.47
CA ALA A 121 7.28 32.46 -6.38
C ALA A 121 6.69 33.66 -5.66
#